data_925f59648e6c7507399a036179d7e58d
#
_entry.id   925f59648e6c7507399a036179d7e58d
#
_cell.length_a   1.000
_cell.length_b   1.000
_cell.length_c   1.000
_cell.angle_alpha   90.00
_cell.angle_beta   90.00
_cell.angle_gamma   90.00
#
_symmetry.space_group_name_H-M   'P 1'
#
loop_
_entity.id
_entity.type
_entity.pdbx_description
1 polymer ?
#
loop_
_entity_poly.entity_id
_entity_poly.type
_entity_poly.pdbx_seq_one_letter_code
_entity_poly.pdbx_strand_id
1 'polypeptide(L)'
;LTVDGSFATGAAVTVMLIIMGWPAWAAMIVAVIAGMLAGLITGLFHTLLGIAPILAGILTQIALYSINLHILGNKPNQAVSVDKYDLVLSLRTVNEAIVIALIFAAALIAAFYWFFGTEAGSAIRATGCNQAMAKAQGSNINFCKVFALALSNGIVALSGGLLAQYQGFADINMGRGAIVIGLASVIIGEVIF
;
A
#
# COMPACT_ATOMS: atom_id res chain seq x y z
N LEU A 1 5.67 -9.33 2.27
CA LEU A 1 5.69 -9.27 3.75
C LEU A 1 5.61 -7.84 4.29
N THR A 2 6.10 -6.83 3.57
CA THR A 2 5.98 -5.42 3.97
C THR A 2 4.53 -4.92 3.90
N VAL A 3 3.65 -5.62 3.19
CA VAL A 3 2.24 -5.26 2.97
C VAL A 3 1.50 -4.97 4.27
N ASP A 4 1.63 -5.84 5.27
CA ASP A 4 0.98 -5.67 6.57
C ASP A 4 1.41 -4.36 7.25
N GLY A 5 2.72 -4.04 7.19
CA GLY A 5 3.25 -2.79 7.72
C GLY A 5 2.78 -1.56 6.94
N SER A 6 2.83 -1.61 5.61
CA SER A 6 2.43 -0.49 4.74
C SER A 6 0.94 -0.21 4.81
N PHE A 7 0.10 -1.23 4.98
CA PHE A 7 -1.33 -1.09 5.20
C PHE A 7 -1.62 -0.29 6.48
N ALA A 8 -1.00 -0.70 7.61
CA ALA A 8 -1.11 -0.01 8.87
C ALA A 8 -0.52 1.42 8.81
N THR A 9 0.57 1.63 8.05
CA THR A 9 1.16 2.97 7.83
C THR A 9 0.17 3.88 7.10
N GLY A 10 -0.47 3.37 6.05
CA GLY A 10 -1.50 4.12 5.33
C GLY A 10 -2.66 4.53 6.23
N ALA A 11 -3.15 3.60 7.06
CA ALA A 11 -4.19 3.87 8.04
C ALA A 11 -3.76 4.92 9.07
N ALA A 12 -2.58 4.75 9.68
CA ALA A 12 -2.05 5.65 10.71
C ALA A 12 -1.84 7.07 10.19
N VAL A 13 -1.18 7.22 9.03
CA VAL A 13 -0.92 8.52 8.41
C VAL A 13 -2.23 9.23 8.04
N THR A 14 -3.16 8.52 7.42
CA THR A 14 -4.46 9.09 7.02
C THR A 14 -5.23 9.60 8.24
N VAL A 15 -5.35 8.79 9.28
CA VAL A 15 -6.09 9.13 10.49
C VAL A 15 -5.47 10.32 11.22
N MET A 16 -4.14 10.34 11.37
CA MET A 16 -3.47 11.44 12.05
C MET A 16 -3.58 12.77 11.29
N LEU A 17 -3.45 12.75 9.97
CA LEU A 17 -3.60 13.96 9.16
C LEU A 17 -5.03 14.51 9.21
N ILE A 18 -6.04 13.64 9.21
CA ILE A 18 -7.44 14.06 9.36
C ILE A 18 -7.66 14.68 10.74
N ILE A 19 -7.11 14.12 11.81
CA ILE A 19 -7.18 14.70 13.16
C ILE A 19 -6.50 16.07 13.23
N MET A 20 -5.43 16.27 12.46
CA MET A 20 -4.74 17.56 12.33
C MET A 20 -5.53 18.59 11.49
N GLY A 21 -6.70 18.21 10.94
CA GLY A 21 -7.55 19.10 10.15
C GLY A 21 -7.25 19.14 8.66
N TRP A 22 -6.47 18.19 8.15
CA TRP A 22 -6.22 18.10 6.70
C TRP A 22 -7.43 17.47 6.00
N PRO A 23 -7.72 17.89 4.74
CA PRO A 23 -8.77 17.27 3.96
C PRO A 23 -8.44 15.80 3.69
N ALA A 24 -9.44 14.93 3.75
CA ALA A 24 -9.26 13.48 3.66
C ALA A 24 -8.57 13.02 2.36
N TRP A 25 -8.84 13.69 1.23
CA TRP A 25 -8.17 13.40 -0.04
C TRP A 25 -6.67 13.69 -0.01
N ALA A 26 -6.24 14.78 0.64
CA ALA A 26 -4.81 15.11 0.79
C ALA A 26 -4.12 14.13 1.76
N ALA A 27 -4.79 13.74 2.84
CA ALA A 27 -4.30 12.72 3.76
C ALA A 27 -4.05 11.37 3.05
N MET A 28 -4.93 10.97 2.12
CA MET A 28 -4.72 9.75 1.31
C MET A 28 -3.51 9.85 0.39
N ILE A 29 -3.28 11.00 -0.26
CA ILE A 29 -2.09 11.19 -1.13
C ILE A 29 -0.82 11.05 -0.30
N VAL A 30 -0.76 11.67 0.88
CA VAL A 30 0.39 11.55 1.78
C VAL A 30 0.57 10.10 2.26
N ALA A 31 -0.50 9.39 2.55
CA ALA A 31 -0.47 7.98 2.92
C ALA A 31 0.11 7.10 1.79
N VAL A 32 -0.26 7.36 0.53
CA VAL A 32 0.33 6.68 -0.63
C VAL A 32 1.83 6.93 -0.70
N ILE A 33 2.27 8.18 -0.56
CA ILE A 33 3.69 8.54 -0.56
C ILE A 33 4.44 7.83 0.57
N ALA A 34 3.88 7.78 1.78
CA ALA A 34 4.46 7.07 2.91
C ALA A 34 4.59 5.56 2.63
N GLY A 35 3.57 4.95 2.03
CA GLY A 35 3.62 3.55 1.58
C GLY A 35 4.66 3.31 0.48
N MET A 36 4.77 4.22 -0.49
CA MET A 36 5.80 4.15 -1.53
C MET A 36 7.21 4.22 -0.94
N LEU A 37 7.45 5.08 0.04
CA LEU A 37 8.73 5.16 0.76
C LEU A 37 9.05 3.85 1.51
N ALA A 38 8.06 3.25 2.16
CA ALA A 38 8.23 1.96 2.82
C ALA A 38 8.61 0.85 1.83
N GLY A 39 7.94 0.80 0.67
CA GLY A 39 8.26 -0.12 -0.41
C GLY A 39 9.64 0.13 -1.02
N LEU A 40 10.02 1.41 -1.16
CA LEU A 40 11.34 1.81 -1.65
C LEU A 40 12.45 1.33 -0.70
N ILE A 41 12.30 1.51 0.60
CA ILE A 41 13.26 1.03 1.62
C ILE A 41 13.41 -0.49 1.53
N THR A 42 12.29 -1.22 1.44
CA THR A 42 12.32 -2.69 1.27
C THR A 42 13.07 -3.10 0.00
N GLY A 43 12.79 -2.40 -1.11
CA GLY A 43 13.45 -2.63 -2.38
C GLY A 43 14.95 -2.36 -2.32
N LEU A 44 15.38 -1.30 -1.65
CA LEU A 44 16.79 -0.97 -1.45
C LEU A 44 17.50 -2.03 -0.59
N PHE A 45 16.89 -2.51 0.48
CA PHE A 45 17.45 -3.60 1.29
C PHE A 45 17.70 -4.86 0.46
N HIS A 46 16.76 -5.19 -0.44
CA HIS A 46 16.93 -6.35 -1.31
C HIS A 46 17.99 -6.11 -2.40
N THR A 47 17.98 -4.95 -3.06
CA THR A 47 18.80 -4.72 -4.27
C THR A 47 20.22 -4.23 -3.97
N LEU A 48 20.40 -3.38 -2.94
CA LEU A 48 21.72 -2.83 -2.57
C LEU A 48 22.43 -3.69 -1.54
N LEU A 49 21.71 -4.16 -0.50
CA LEU A 49 22.32 -4.96 0.56
C LEU A 49 22.32 -6.47 0.25
N GLY A 50 21.69 -6.89 -0.85
CA GLY A 50 21.63 -8.30 -1.23
C GLY A 50 20.84 -9.18 -0.26
N ILE A 51 20.01 -8.57 0.63
CA ILE A 51 19.23 -9.29 1.63
C ILE A 51 18.13 -10.10 0.92
N ALA A 52 17.89 -11.34 1.38
CA ALA A 52 16.80 -12.16 0.84
C ALA A 52 15.46 -11.40 0.88
N PRO A 53 14.61 -11.48 -0.16
CA PRO A 53 13.39 -10.67 -0.27
C PRO A 53 12.45 -10.82 0.92
N ILE A 54 12.34 -12.04 1.45
CA ILE A 54 11.51 -12.37 2.62
C ILE A 54 12.04 -11.64 3.85
N LEU A 55 13.35 -11.70 4.10
CA LEU A 55 13.99 -11.08 5.24
C LEU A 55 13.91 -9.55 5.18
N ALA A 56 14.16 -8.96 4.00
CA ALA A 56 14.00 -7.52 3.78
C ALA A 56 12.57 -7.05 4.10
N GLY A 57 11.57 -7.82 3.69
CA GLY A 57 10.16 -7.52 4.01
C GLY A 57 9.86 -7.57 5.50
N ILE A 58 10.36 -8.58 6.22
CA ILE A 58 10.16 -8.73 7.67
C ILE A 58 10.84 -7.57 8.43
N LEU A 59 12.08 -7.22 8.06
CA LEU A 59 12.81 -6.11 8.69
C LEU A 59 12.05 -4.80 8.52
N THR A 60 11.59 -4.49 7.32
CA THR A 60 10.81 -3.28 7.07
C THR A 60 9.48 -3.29 7.82
N GLN A 61 8.80 -4.43 7.90
CA GLN A 61 7.54 -4.56 8.64
C GLN A 61 7.73 -4.27 10.14
N ILE A 62 8.78 -4.79 10.76
CA ILE A 62 9.09 -4.54 12.17
C ILE A 62 9.44 -3.06 12.40
N ALA A 63 10.22 -2.46 11.50
CA ALA A 63 10.54 -1.04 11.55
C ALA A 63 9.28 -0.17 11.42
N LEU A 64 8.40 -0.48 10.47
CA LEU A 64 7.13 0.22 10.26
C LEU A 64 6.19 0.09 11.46
N TYR A 65 6.19 -1.04 12.16
CA TYR A 65 5.41 -1.21 13.39
C TYR A 65 5.78 -0.16 14.43
N SER A 66 7.09 0.06 14.66
CA SER A 66 7.58 1.08 15.59
C SER A 66 7.25 2.50 15.12
N ILE A 67 7.42 2.77 13.82
CA ILE A 67 7.10 4.08 13.21
C ILE A 67 5.59 4.37 13.33
N ASN A 68 4.74 3.40 13.02
CA ASN A 68 3.29 3.54 13.11
C ASN A 68 2.83 3.82 14.54
N LEU A 69 3.44 3.14 15.52
CA LEU A 69 3.16 3.40 16.93
C LEU A 69 3.50 4.85 17.31
N HIS A 70 4.62 5.35 16.81
CA HIS A 70 5.01 6.74 17.07
C HIS A 70 4.08 7.75 16.36
N ILE A 71 3.69 7.49 15.11
CA ILE A 71 2.74 8.31 14.36
C ILE A 71 1.39 8.38 15.10
N LEU A 72 0.90 7.26 15.64
CA LEU A 72 -0.36 7.21 16.40
C LEU A 72 -0.25 7.79 17.83
N GLY A 73 0.86 8.48 18.16
CA GLY A 73 1.07 9.09 19.47
C GLY A 73 1.24 8.09 20.60
N ASN A 74 1.92 6.98 20.33
CA ASN A 74 2.16 5.86 21.26
C ASN A 74 0.89 5.14 21.74
N LYS A 75 -0.19 5.25 20.96
CA LYS A 75 -1.44 4.50 21.20
C LYS A 75 -1.58 3.41 20.16
N PRO A 76 -1.96 2.18 20.53
CA PRO A 76 -2.13 1.11 19.56
C PRO A 76 -3.33 1.32 18.63
N ASN A 77 -4.31 2.10 19.07
CA ASN A 77 -5.52 2.42 18.33
C ASN A 77 -5.84 3.91 18.46
N GLN A 78 -6.20 4.55 17.35
CA GLN A 78 -6.62 5.94 17.31
C GLN A 78 -7.93 6.06 16.53
N ALA A 79 -8.97 6.50 17.22
CA ALA A 79 -10.28 6.73 16.63
C ALA A 79 -10.37 8.13 15.99
N VAL A 80 -11.12 8.22 14.90
CA VAL A 80 -11.51 9.47 14.24
C VAL A 80 -13.01 9.64 14.38
N SER A 81 -13.44 10.79 14.90
CA SER A 81 -14.87 11.12 15.00
C SER A 81 -15.43 11.34 13.60
N VAL A 82 -16.27 10.43 13.14
CA VAL A 82 -16.94 10.47 11.83
C VAL A 82 -17.83 11.73 11.69
N ASP A 83 -18.32 12.28 12.82
CA ASP A 83 -19.20 13.44 12.85
C ASP A 83 -18.47 14.79 12.77
N LYS A 84 -17.15 14.80 13.02
CA LYS A 84 -16.37 16.04 13.11
C LYS A 84 -15.58 16.35 11.84
N TYR A 85 -15.27 15.32 11.04
CA TYR A 85 -14.41 15.44 9.88
C TYR A 85 -15.11 14.93 8.62
N ASP A 86 -14.93 15.64 7.51
CA ASP A 86 -15.41 15.22 6.19
C ASP A 86 -14.54 14.06 5.67
N LEU A 87 -15.03 12.85 5.84
CA LEU A 87 -14.38 11.63 5.38
C LEU A 87 -14.82 11.31 3.94
N VAL A 88 -13.91 10.77 3.13
CA VAL A 88 -14.24 10.30 1.77
C VAL A 88 -15.10 9.04 1.83
N LEU A 89 -14.83 8.17 2.80
CA LEU A 89 -15.61 6.96 3.05
C LEU A 89 -16.13 7.01 4.50
N SER A 90 -17.44 6.91 4.69
CA SER A 90 -18.05 6.91 6.01
C SER A 90 -19.06 5.78 6.15
N LEU A 91 -19.07 5.12 7.30
CA LEU A 91 -20.11 4.14 7.68
C LEU A 91 -21.52 4.73 7.75
N ARG A 92 -21.63 6.07 7.81
CA ARG A 92 -22.92 6.75 7.93
C ARG A 92 -23.78 6.67 6.67
N THR A 93 -23.13 6.62 5.50
CA THR A 93 -23.77 6.49 4.17
C THR A 93 -23.21 5.28 3.45
N VAL A 94 -23.61 4.09 3.88
CA VAL A 94 -23.07 2.81 3.34
C VAL A 94 -23.23 2.71 1.82
N ASN A 95 -24.37 3.16 1.28
CA ASN A 95 -24.62 3.11 -0.16
C ASN A 95 -23.67 4.03 -0.94
N GLU A 96 -23.41 5.23 -0.43
CA GLU A 96 -22.45 6.16 -1.05
C GLU A 96 -21.01 5.64 -0.90
N ALA A 97 -20.67 5.06 0.25
CA ALA A 97 -19.35 4.46 0.48
C ALA A 97 -19.04 3.31 -0.51
N ILE A 98 -20.02 2.47 -0.81
CA ILE A 98 -19.89 1.39 -1.79
C ILE A 98 -19.63 1.97 -3.19
N VAL A 99 -20.39 2.99 -3.59
CA VAL A 99 -20.22 3.62 -4.92
C VAL A 99 -18.84 4.29 -5.02
N ILE A 100 -18.42 5.02 -3.98
CA ILE A 100 -17.10 5.67 -3.95
C ILE A 100 -15.98 4.61 -4.00
N ALA A 101 -16.08 3.54 -3.23
CA ALA A 101 -15.10 2.44 -3.25
C ALA A 101 -15.02 1.78 -4.64
N LEU A 102 -16.16 1.59 -5.31
CA LEU A 102 -16.22 1.04 -6.66
C LEU A 102 -15.59 1.97 -7.69
N ILE A 103 -15.82 3.28 -7.58
CA ILE A 103 -15.18 4.30 -8.42
C ILE A 103 -13.66 4.29 -8.22
N PHE A 104 -13.19 4.22 -6.96
CA PHE A 104 -11.76 4.11 -6.67
C PHE A 104 -11.15 2.83 -7.25
N ALA A 105 -11.82 1.69 -7.11
CA ALA A 105 -11.37 0.42 -7.69
C ALA A 105 -11.30 0.51 -9.22
N ALA A 106 -12.33 1.04 -9.87
CA ALA A 106 -12.36 1.21 -11.32
C ALA A 106 -11.25 2.17 -11.80
N ALA A 107 -11.03 3.28 -11.09
CA ALA A 107 -9.97 4.23 -11.40
C ALA A 107 -8.57 3.60 -11.26
N LEU A 108 -8.34 2.78 -10.22
CA LEU A 108 -7.10 2.04 -10.05
C LEU A 108 -6.88 1.01 -11.16
N ILE A 109 -7.92 0.26 -11.53
CA ILE A 109 -7.84 -0.72 -12.63
C ILE A 109 -7.49 -0.01 -13.94
N ALA A 110 -8.14 1.11 -14.24
CA ALA A 110 -7.87 1.90 -15.45
C ALA A 110 -6.44 2.47 -15.44
N ALA A 111 -5.98 3.00 -14.28
CA ALA A 111 -4.63 3.50 -14.12
C ALA A 111 -3.58 2.41 -14.32
N PHE A 112 -3.80 1.20 -13.77
CA PHE A 112 -2.91 0.07 -13.97
C PHE A 112 -2.91 -0.44 -15.41
N TYR A 113 -4.07 -0.53 -16.03
CA TYR A 113 -4.17 -0.93 -17.43
C TYR A 113 -3.35 0.00 -18.32
N TRP A 114 -3.52 1.31 -18.11
CA TRP A 114 -2.72 2.31 -18.83
C TRP A 114 -1.23 2.20 -18.49
N PHE A 115 -0.86 2.11 -17.21
CA PHE A 115 0.52 2.02 -16.76
C PHE A 115 1.25 0.80 -17.32
N PHE A 116 0.64 -0.38 -17.28
CA PHE A 116 1.25 -1.61 -17.82
C PHE A 116 1.31 -1.65 -19.35
N GLY A 117 0.62 -0.74 -20.05
CA GLY A 117 0.78 -0.46 -21.47
C GLY A 117 1.98 0.41 -21.80
N THR A 118 2.59 1.09 -20.81
CA THR A 118 3.79 1.92 -21.03
C THR A 118 5.07 1.08 -21.07
N GLU A 119 6.17 1.69 -21.57
CA GLU A 119 7.49 1.05 -21.60
C GLU A 119 7.97 0.63 -20.20
N ALA A 120 7.74 1.48 -19.18
CA ALA A 120 8.09 1.17 -17.80
C ALA A 120 7.31 -0.06 -17.27
N GLY A 121 6.01 -0.12 -17.53
CA GLY A 121 5.17 -1.26 -17.14
C GLY A 121 5.58 -2.56 -17.85
N SER A 122 5.90 -2.48 -19.15
CA SER A 122 6.37 -3.64 -19.92
C SER A 122 7.72 -4.14 -19.41
N ALA A 123 8.67 -3.24 -19.05
CA ALA A 123 9.95 -3.59 -18.47
C ALA A 123 9.81 -4.30 -17.11
N ILE A 124 8.87 -3.86 -16.26
CA ILE A 124 8.56 -4.51 -14.98
C ILE A 124 8.02 -5.93 -15.23
N ARG A 125 7.09 -6.10 -16.17
CA ARG A 125 6.53 -7.43 -16.54
C ARG A 125 7.62 -8.36 -17.08
N ALA A 126 8.46 -7.86 -17.98
CA ALA A 126 9.59 -8.63 -18.53
C ALA A 126 10.58 -9.06 -17.43
N THR A 127 10.87 -8.16 -16.47
CA THR A 127 11.73 -8.46 -15.31
C THR A 127 11.11 -9.55 -14.41
N GLY A 128 9.78 -9.57 -14.27
CA GLY A 128 9.07 -10.61 -13.53
C GLY A 128 9.14 -11.99 -14.20
N CYS A 129 9.02 -12.03 -15.53
CA CYS A 129 9.05 -13.29 -16.28
C CYS A 129 10.47 -13.87 -16.42
N ASN A 130 11.45 -13.06 -16.84
CA ASN A 130 12.84 -13.51 -17.03
C ASN A 130 13.82 -12.36 -16.83
N GLN A 131 14.49 -12.35 -15.68
CA GLN A 131 15.45 -11.31 -15.32
C GLN A 131 16.69 -11.30 -16.25
N ALA A 132 17.17 -12.48 -16.68
CA ALA A 132 18.33 -12.58 -17.55
C ALA A 132 18.03 -11.97 -18.93
N MET A 133 16.87 -12.24 -19.49
CA MET A 133 16.42 -11.68 -20.77
C MET A 133 16.21 -10.16 -20.67
N ALA A 134 15.55 -9.68 -19.61
CA ALA A 134 15.35 -8.25 -19.40
C ALA A 134 16.67 -7.48 -19.28
N LYS A 135 17.67 -8.08 -18.61
CA LYS A 135 19.04 -7.53 -18.53
C LYS A 135 19.73 -7.48 -19.89
N ALA A 136 19.59 -8.53 -20.69
CA ALA A 136 20.17 -8.59 -22.04
C ALA A 136 19.58 -7.53 -22.96
N GLN A 137 18.33 -7.12 -22.75
CA GLN A 137 17.67 -6.04 -23.47
C GLN A 137 17.99 -4.63 -22.91
N GLY A 138 18.91 -4.52 -21.94
CA GLY A 138 19.35 -3.24 -21.39
C GLY A 138 18.48 -2.70 -20.23
N SER A 139 17.48 -3.43 -19.76
CA SER A 139 16.64 -2.99 -18.65
C SER A 139 17.39 -3.06 -17.31
N ASN A 140 17.26 -2.00 -16.49
CA ASN A 140 17.82 -1.99 -15.14
C ASN A 140 16.90 -2.76 -14.17
N ILE A 141 17.24 -4.04 -13.93
CA ILE A 141 16.45 -4.95 -13.09
C ILE A 141 16.26 -4.41 -11.67
N ASN A 142 17.31 -3.82 -11.08
CA ASN A 142 17.26 -3.32 -9.72
C ASN A 142 16.25 -2.16 -9.61
N PHE A 143 16.30 -1.24 -10.56
CA PHE A 143 15.33 -0.14 -10.61
C PHE A 143 13.89 -0.66 -10.78
N CYS A 144 13.66 -1.60 -11.69
CA CYS A 144 12.34 -2.21 -11.91
C CYS A 144 11.79 -2.86 -10.65
N LYS A 145 12.64 -3.61 -9.91
CA LYS A 145 12.25 -4.25 -8.64
C LYS A 145 11.89 -3.22 -7.56
N VAL A 146 12.75 -2.21 -7.35
CA VAL A 146 12.53 -1.17 -6.34
C VAL A 146 11.27 -0.38 -6.65
N PHE A 147 11.09 0.02 -7.92
CA PHE A 147 9.93 0.78 -8.35
C PHE A 147 8.62 -0.01 -8.22
N ALA A 148 8.63 -1.28 -8.62
CA ALA A 148 7.46 -2.15 -8.46
C ALA A 148 7.07 -2.33 -6.99
N LEU A 149 8.04 -2.51 -6.09
CA LEU A 149 7.80 -2.61 -4.65
C LEU A 149 7.27 -1.29 -4.07
N ALA A 150 7.82 -0.16 -4.49
CA ALA A 150 7.34 1.16 -4.06
C ALA A 150 5.89 1.38 -4.49
N LEU A 151 5.57 1.15 -5.77
CA LEU A 151 4.22 1.30 -6.31
C LEU A 151 3.22 0.39 -5.59
N SER A 152 3.54 -0.88 -5.44
CA SER A 152 2.72 -1.87 -4.75
C SER A 152 2.40 -1.46 -3.32
N ASN A 153 3.41 -1.09 -2.53
CA ASN A 153 3.21 -0.66 -1.14
C ASN A 153 2.45 0.67 -1.02
N GLY A 154 2.59 1.57 -2.00
CA GLY A 154 1.79 2.80 -2.07
C GLY A 154 0.29 2.52 -2.20
N ILE A 155 -0.10 1.55 -3.05
CA ILE A 155 -1.50 1.17 -3.23
C ILE A 155 -2.04 0.45 -2.00
N VAL A 156 -1.23 -0.40 -1.38
CA VAL A 156 -1.58 -1.04 -0.12
C VAL A 156 -1.84 -0.01 0.97
N ALA A 157 -0.99 1.03 1.08
CA ALA A 157 -1.20 2.11 2.03
C ALA A 157 -2.48 2.92 1.73
N LEU A 158 -2.82 3.13 0.44
CA LEU A 158 -4.08 3.76 0.04
C LEU A 158 -5.27 2.93 0.53
N SER A 159 -5.24 1.62 0.33
CA SER A 159 -6.32 0.74 0.79
C SER A 159 -6.45 0.76 2.32
N GLY A 160 -5.34 0.79 3.05
CA GLY A 160 -5.31 0.94 4.50
C GLY A 160 -5.92 2.26 4.97
N GLY A 161 -5.60 3.36 4.29
CA GLY A 161 -6.18 4.68 4.56
C GLY A 161 -7.68 4.75 4.29
N LEU A 162 -8.16 4.14 3.20
CA LEU A 162 -9.59 4.05 2.88
C LEU A 162 -10.34 3.21 3.92
N LEU A 163 -9.78 2.06 4.32
CA LEU A 163 -10.40 1.20 5.32
C LEU A 163 -10.46 1.88 6.69
N ALA A 164 -9.41 2.60 7.08
CA ALA A 164 -9.38 3.34 8.34
C ALA A 164 -10.43 4.45 8.38
N GLN A 165 -10.66 5.17 7.27
CA GLN A 165 -11.73 6.15 7.14
C GLN A 165 -13.11 5.47 7.25
N TYR A 166 -13.31 4.35 6.57
CA TYR A 166 -14.55 3.59 6.61
C TYR A 166 -14.88 3.09 8.03
N GLN A 167 -13.90 2.53 8.74
CA GLN A 167 -14.08 2.02 10.10
C GLN A 167 -14.12 3.12 11.17
N GLY A 168 -13.60 4.32 10.86
CA GLY A 168 -13.50 5.42 11.82
C GLY A 168 -12.38 5.27 12.85
N PHE A 169 -11.42 4.36 12.63
CA PHE A 169 -10.25 4.21 13.49
C PHE A 169 -9.06 3.61 12.71
N ALA A 170 -7.85 3.85 13.20
CA ALA A 170 -6.65 3.14 12.78
C ALA A 170 -6.10 2.30 13.94
N ASP A 171 -5.80 1.06 13.66
CA ASP A 171 -5.14 0.14 14.58
C ASP A 171 -3.79 -0.30 14.00
N ILE A 172 -2.77 -0.38 14.85
CA ILE A 172 -1.41 -0.75 14.43
C ILE A 172 -1.35 -2.19 13.86
N ASN A 173 -2.28 -3.04 14.27
CA ASN A 173 -2.37 -4.44 13.84
C ASN A 173 -3.36 -4.66 12.68
N MET A 174 -3.94 -3.59 12.12
CA MET A 174 -4.98 -3.64 11.09
C MET A 174 -4.52 -4.37 9.82
N GLY A 175 -3.22 -4.35 9.52
CA GLY A 175 -2.62 -5.05 8.39
C GLY A 175 -2.33 -6.53 8.63
N ARG A 176 -2.45 -7.02 9.86
CA ARG A 176 -2.11 -8.42 10.16
C ARG A 176 -3.04 -9.39 9.45
N GLY A 177 -2.45 -10.29 8.67
CA GLY A 177 -3.18 -11.28 7.89
C GLY A 177 -3.56 -10.83 6.49
N ALA A 178 -3.35 -9.57 6.11
CA ALA A 178 -3.62 -9.08 4.76
C ALA A 178 -2.83 -9.87 3.70
N ILE A 179 -1.59 -10.26 4.02
CA ILE A 179 -0.76 -11.11 3.16
C ILE A 179 -1.42 -12.48 2.92
N VAL A 180 -1.96 -13.10 3.95
CA VAL A 180 -2.56 -14.44 3.85
C VAL A 180 -3.80 -14.40 2.94
N ILE A 181 -4.63 -13.38 3.12
CA ILE A 181 -5.82 -13.15 2.28
C ILE A 181 -5.40 -12.85 0.85
N GLY A 182 -4.39 -11.98 0.67
CA GLY A 182 -3.86 -11.63 -0.64
C GLY A 182 -3.27 -12.81 -1.39
N LEU A 183 -2.45 -13.64 -0.76
CA LEU A 183 -1.89 -14.85 -1.35
C LEU A 183 -2.97 -15.86 -1.70
N ALA A 184 -3.93 -16.07 -0.81
CA ALA A 184 -5.03 -16.98 -1.06
C ALA A 184 -5.85 -16.55 -2.28
N SER A 185 -6.14 -15.24 -2.41
CA SER A 185 -6.89 -14.70 -3.56
C SER A 185 -6.13 -14.82 -4.87
N VAL A 186 -4.80 -14.63 -4.87
CA VAL A 186 -3.95 -14.82 -6.05
C VAL A 186 -3.92 -16.29 -6.47
N ILE A 187 -3.69 -17.22 -5.53
CA ILE A 187 -3.65 -18.67 -5.82
C ILE A 187 -5.00 -19.15 -6.36
N ILE A 188 -6.10 -18.72 -5.74
CA ILE A 188 -7.45 -19.05 -6.23
C ILE A 188 -7.68 -18.51 -7.64
N GLY A 189 -7.26 -17.26 -7.89
CA GLY A 189 -7.37 -16.65 -9.22
C GLY A 189 -6.55 -17.38 -10.27
N GLU A 190 -5.32 -17.78 -9.95
CA GLU A 190 -4.43 -18.51 -10.86
C GLU A 190 -4.90 -19.95 -11.15
N VAL A 191 -5.64 -20.56 -10.24
CA VAL A 191 -6.20 -21.91 -10.44
C VAL A 191 -7.49 -21.88 -11.28
N ILE A 192 -8.26 -20.77 -11.23
CA ILE A 192 -9.54 -20.64 -11.94
C ILE A 192 -9.33 -20.14 -13.39
N PHE A 193 -8.30 -19.33 -13.66
CA PHE A 193 -7.98 -18.73 -14.95
C PHE A 193 -6.63 -19.21 -15.50
#